data_0b2062758ed7370688b0c5de75982d45
#
_entry.id   0b2062758ed7370688b0c5de75982d45
#
_cell.length_a   1.000
_cell.length_b   1.000
_cell.length_c   1.000
_cell.angle_alpha   90.00
_cell.angle_beta   90.00
_cell.angle_gamma   90.00
#
_symmetry.space_group_name_H-M   'P 1'
#
loop_
_entity.id
_entity.type
_entity.pdbx_description
1 polymer ?
#
loop_
_entity_poly.entity_id
_entity_poly.type
_entity_poly.pdbx_seq_one_letter_code
_entity_poly.pdbx_strand_id
1 'polypeptide(L)'
;MKRSTVFSFAGAVAGWGVAASLLWSQQAATPPPPRPPTPPLTAAELAAIPIVPPRAGTSVTKTLFDGKTLDGWDGSPDWWSVGEGAIIGKSKDKVPTSFLYTKDTYSDFRLTLSSQMVESENHAGVCLWGEVVAQGANKWTTRGPLVMFPKPEMWDYITGNFLRVYYTTTEKVTSQHEWIKVEILAQGNRVRSAFNGVEVMEWREADPNRIKVAPIGVQLHGFNGPQEVRYKDIVVETFPKEDRLITLKR
;
A
#
# COMPACT_ATOMS: atom_id res chain seq x y z
N MET A 1 40.85 -19.19 79.20
CA MET A 1 41.55 -18.08 79.94
C MET A 1 41.21 -16.77 79.28
N LYS A 2 40.71 -15.78 80.09
CA LYS A 2 40.64 -14.32 79.92
C LYS A 2 39.83 -13.83 78.66
N ARG A 3 38.59 -13.37 78.76
CA ARG A 3 38.09 -12.05 79.21
C ARG A 3 38.70 -10.89 78.44
N SER A 4 37.91 -10.18 77.69
CA SER A 4 37.60 -8.79 78.02
C SER A 4 36.46 -8.24 77.09
N THR A 5 35.50 -7.68 77.74
CA THR A 5 34.36 -6.89 77.33
C THR A 5 34.78 -5.45 77.14
N VAL A 6 34.34 -4.76 76.15
CA VAL A 6 34.15 -3.30 76.22
C VAL A 6 32.88 -2.90 75.44
N PHE A 7 32.04 -2.17 76.15
CA PHE A 7 30.89 -1.42 75.75
C PHE A 7 31.23 -0.15 74.94
N SER A 8 30.45 0.32 74.05
CA SER A 8 29.90 1.69 74.07
C SER A 8 29.13 2.07 72.87
N PHE A 9 28.00 2.45 73.11
CA PHE A 9 27.23 3.67 72.89
C PHE A 9 26.62 3.96 71.46
N ALA A 10 25.35 4.16 71.57
CA ALA A 10 24.37 4.63 70.63
C ALA A 10 24.66 5.98 69.95
N GLY A 11 24.12 6.13 68.78
CA GLY A 11 23.95 7.40 68.10
C GLY A 11 22.94 7.23 67.01
N ALA A 12 21.66 7.32 67.36
CA ALA A 12 20.57 7.42 66.38
C ALA A 12 20.53 8.84 65.85
N VAL A 13 20.78 9.02 64.55
CA VAL A 13 20.44 10.23 63.84
C VAL A 13 19.37 9.89 62.78
N ALA A 14 18.14 10.25 63.10
CA ALA A 14 17.04 10.19 62.17
C ALA A 14 17.20 11.33 61.13
N GLY A 15 17.69 10.95 59.94
CA GLY A 15 17.68 11.85 58.78
C GLY A 15 16.38 11.67 57.98
N TRP A 16 15.48 12.61 58.08
CA TRP A 16 14.29 12.69 57.22
C TRP A 16 14.77 13.16 55.81
N GLY A 17 14.96 12.20 54.93
CA GLY A 17 15.16 12.48 53.52
C GLY A 17 13.79 12.67 52.85
N VAL A 18 13.40 13.91 52.58
CA VAL A 18 12.27 14.24 51.73
C VAL A 18 12.67 13.90 50.29
N ALA A 19 12.21 12.74 49.80
CA ALA A 19 12.31 12.39 48.41
C ALA A 19 11.26 13.27 47.63
N ALA A 20 11.72 14.35 47.06
CA ALA A 20 10.94 15.12 46.10
C ALA A 20 10.82 14.30 44.83
N SER A 21 9.69 13.59 44.67
CA SER A 21 9.32 12.93 43.43
C SER A 21 8.98 14.02 42.39
N LEU A 22 9.94 14.30 41.52
CA LEU A 22 9.69 15.08 40.31
C LEU A 22 8.78 14.27 39.38
N LEU A 23 7.47 14.46 39.54
CA LEU A 23 6.48 14.06 38.56
C LEU A 23 6.69 14.92 37.31
N TRP A 24 7.49 14.42 36.38
CA TRP A 24 7.48 14.91 35.01
C TRP A 24 6.13 14.46 34.43
N SER A 25 5.15 15.38 34.41
CA SER A 25 3.96 15.21 33.59
C SER A 25 4.44 15.21 32.14
N GLN A 26 4.51 14.02 31.54
CA GLN A 26 4.57 13.92 30.08
C GLN A 26 3.25 14.46 29.54
N GLN A 27 3.23 15.76 29.26
CA GLN A 27 2.20 16.33 28.42
C GLN A 27 2.25 15.60 27.08
N ALA A 28 1.27 14.75 26.84
CA ALA A 28 1.10 14.12 25.53
C ALA A 28 1.05 15.25 24.52
N ALA A 29 2.05 15.31 23.65
CA ALA A 29 2.09 16.30 22.58
C ALA A 29 0.80 16.13 21.77
N THR A 30 0.02 17.21 21.67
CA THR A 30 -1.14 17.23 20.78
C THR A 30 -0.68 16.79 19.39
N PRO A 31 -1.33 15.79 18.77
CA PRO A 31 -0.96 15.39 17.42
C PRO A 31 -0.99 16.63 16.52
N PRO A 32 -0.02 16.76 15.61
CA PRO A 32 0.00 17.89 14.69
C PRO A 32 -1.34 17.92 13.91
N PRO A 33 -1.85 19.11 13.58
CA PRO A 33 -3.08 19.24 12.82
C PRO A 33 -2.95 18.43 11.51
N PRO A 34 -4.04 17.82 11.04
CA PRO A 34 -4.03 17.09 9.79
C PRO A 34 -3.50 18.00 8.68
N ARG A 35 -2.52 17.50 7.93
CA ARG A 35 -1.94 18.25 6.81
C ARG A 35 -3.06 18.50 5.78
N PRO A 36 -3.21 19.72 5.29
CA PRO A 36 -4.22 20.00 4.26
C PRO A 36 -3.97 19.07 3.06
N PRO A 37 -5.03 18.58 2.42
CA PRO A 37 -4.89 17.71 1.27
C PRO A 37 -4.07 18.40 0.17
N THR A 38 -3.09 17.73 -0.36
CA THR A 38 -2.29 18.25 -1.48
C THR A 38 -3.20 18.31 -2.71
N PRO A 39 -3.33 19.46 -3.38
CA PRO A 39 -4.21 19.57 -4.53
C PRO A 39 -3.75 18.64 -5.67
N PRO A 40 -4.67 18.15 -6.51
CA PRO A 40 -4.31 17.36 -7.68
C PRO A 40 -3.42 18.14 -8.65
N LEU A 41 -2.78 17.43 -9.58
CA LEU A 41 -2.04 18.08 -10.68
C LEU A 41 -3.02 18.77 -11.61
N THR A 42 -2.64 19.94 -12.10
CA THR A 42 -3.25 20.54 -13.29
C THR A 42 -2.70 19.86 -14.55
N ALA A 43 -3.39 20.00 -15.67
CA ALA A 43 -2.92 19.49 -16.96
C ALA A 43 -1.56 20.08 -17.36
N ALA A 44 -1.31 21.36 -17.03
CA ALA A 44 -0.03 22.02 -17.29
C ALA A 44 1.11 21.45 -16.45
N GLU A 45 0.87 21.20 -15.15
CA GLU A 45 1.85 20.57 -14.26
C GLU A 45 2.16 19.14 -14.71
N LEU A 46 1.14 18.33 -15.08
CA LEU A 46 1.35 17.01 -15.62
C LEU A 46 2.19 17.06 -16.90
N ALA A 47 1.87 17.96 -17.83
CA ALA A 47 2.58 18.13 -19.09
C ALA A 47 4.05 18.56 -18.91
N ALA A 48 4.36 19.27 -17.83
CA ALA A 48 5.72 19.69 -17.48
C ALA A 48 6.62 18.52 -17.02
N ILE A 49 6.06 17.38 -16.63
CA ILE A 49 6.84 16.18 -16.29
C ILE A 49 7.20 15.46 -17.61
N PRO A 50 8.49 15.34 -17.96
CA PRO A 50 8.90 14.69 -19.19
C PRO A 50 8.44 13.23 -19.26
N ILE A 51 8.05 12.78 -20.45
CA ILE A 51 7.70 11.38 -20.66
C ILE A 51 8.99 10.57 -20.86
N VAL A 52 9.18 9.54 -20.08
CA VAL A 52 10.18 8.51 -20.30
C VAL A 52 9.53 7.41 -21.16
N PRO A 53 10.12 7.06 -22.30
CA PRO A 53 9.53 6.03 -23.16
C PRO A 53 9.53 4.67 -22.46
N PRO A 54 8.57 3.78 -22.80
CA PRO A 54 8.54 2.42 -22.29
C PRO A 54 9.78 1.64 -22.70
N ARG A 55 10.18 0.69 -21.89
CA ARG A 55 11.25 -0.26 -22.23
C ARG A 55 10.86 -1.12 -23.40
N ALA A 56 11.83 -1.46 -24.22
CA ALA A 56 11.63 -2.44 -25.29
C ALA A 56 11.40 -3.84 -24.70
N GLY A 57 10.48 -4.58 -25.29
CA GLY A 57 10.18 -5.95 -24.89
C GLY A 57 9.13 -6.59 -25.79
N THR A 58 8.90 -7.88 -25.57
CA THR A 58 7.86 -8.62 -26.30
C THR A 58 6.54 -8.53 -25.54
N SER A 59 5.49 -8.11 -26.24
CA SER A 59 4.15 -8.11 -25.67
C SER A 59 3.65 -9.55 -25.50
N VAL A 60 3.35 -9.92 -24.26
CA VAL A 60 2.79 -11.23 -23.90
C VAL A 60 1.67 -11.01 -22.89
N THR A 61 0.51 -11.60 -23.18
CA THR A 61 -0.63 -11.61 -22.26
C THR A 61 -0.62 -12.90 -21.42
N LYS A 62 -0.76 -12.76 -20.10
CA LYS A 62 -0.77 -13.87 -19.16
C LYS A 62 -1.90 -13.69 -18.14
N THR A 63 -2.68 -14.74 -17.91
CA THR A 63 -3.59 -14.83 -16.77
C THR A 63 -2.77 -15.09 -15.51
N LEU A 64 -2.90 -14.22 -14.50
CA LEU A 64 -2.14 -14.33 -13.25
C LEU A 64 -2.86 -15.12 -12.17
N PHE A 65 -4.16 -15.36 -12.32
CA PHE A 65 -4.96 -16.12 -11.37
C PHE A 65 -5.93 -17.06 -12.11
N ASP A 66 -5.87 -18.32 -11.79
CA ASP A 66 -6.65 -19.40 -12.43
C ASP A 66 -8.05 -19.60 -11.81
N GLY A 67 -8.39 -18.82 -10.77
CA GLY A 67 -9.62 -18.98 -10.00
C GLY A 67 -9.57 -20.07 -8.93
N LYS A 68 -8.44 -20.76 -8.73
CA LYS A 68 -8.36 -21.98 -7.91
C LYS A 68 -7.19 -22.01 -6.95
N THR A 69 -6.01 -21.50 -7.34
CA THR A 69 -4.78 -21.61 -6.56
C THR A 69 -4.06 -20.27 -6.44
N LEU A 70 -3.16 -20.14 -5.46
CA LEU A 70 -2.22 -19.02 -5.36
C LEU A 70 -0.89 -19.33 -6.03
N ASP A 71 -0.85 -20.29 -6.96
CA ASP A 71 0.35 -20.57 -7.73
C ASP A 71 0.78 -19.33 -8.51
N GLY A 72 2.06 -18.98 -8.45
CA GLY A 72 2.58 -17.75 -9.03
C GLY A 72 2.48 -16.52 -8.13
N TRP A 73 1.95 -16.67 -6.91
CA TRP A 73 1.84 -15.63 -5.91
C TRP A 73 2.66 -15.94 -4.66
N ASP A 74 3.03 -14.89 -3.91
CA ASP A 74 3.72 -14.94 -2.62
C ASP A 74 3.10 -13.94 -1.65
N GLY A 75 2.74 -14.41 -0.46
CA GLY A 75 2.12 -13.62 0.59
C GLY A 75 1.89 -14.41 1.86
N SER A 76 1.44 -13.77 2.93
CA SER A 76 1.18 -14.45 4.18
C SER A 76 -0.01 -15.42 4.08
N PRO A 77 0.16 -16.70 4.37
CA PRO A 77 -0.95 -17.66 4.40
C PRO A 77 -1.98 -17.36 5.50
N ASP A 78 -1.62 -16.52 6.49
CA ASP A 78 -2.54 -16.14 7.55
C ASP A 78 -3.67 -15.23 7.06
N TRP A 79 -3.45 -14.51 5.96
CA TRP A 79 -4.39 -13.50 5.45
C TRP A 79 -4.87 -13.74 4.03
N TRP A 80 -4.17 -14.58 3.26
CA TRP A 80 -4.50 -14.82 1.85
C TRP A 80 -4.95 -16.23 1.60
N SER A 81 -6.06 -16.36 0.91
CA SER A 81 -6.67 -17.65 0.53
C SER A 81 -7.38 -17.54 -0.82
N VAL A 82 -7.94 -18.65 -1.29
CA VAL A 82 -8.80 -18.68 -2.48
C VAL A 82 -10.17 -19.20 -2.11
N GLY A 83 -11.20 -18.58 -2.63
CA GLY A 83 -12.59 -18.99 -2.46
C GLY A 83 -13.51 -18.33 -3.48
N GLU A 84 -14.55 -19.00 -3.89
CA GLU A 84 -15.56 -18.48 -4.83
C GLU A 84 -14.96 -17.90 -6.13
N GLY A 85 -13.88 -18.52 -6.63
CA GLY A 85 -13.19 -18.08 -7.83
C GLY A 85 -12.42 -16.76 -7.69
N ALA A 86 -12.13 -16.33 -6.45
CA ALA A 86 -11.39 -15.11 -6.15
C ALA A 86 -10.23 -15.37 -5.18
N ILE A 87 -9.19 -14.56 -5.26
CA ILE A 87 -8.20 -14.37 -4.20
C ILE A 87 -8.90 -13.56 -3.10
N ILE A 88 -8.80 -14.02 -1.87
CA ILE A 88 -9.41 -13.40 -0.69
C ILE A 88 -8.30 -12.96 0.26
N GLY A 89 -8.19 -11.66 0.49
CA GLY A 89 -7.43 -11.09 1.59
C GLY A 89 -8.37 -10.80 2.76
N LYS A 90 -8.16 -11.45 3.91
CA LYS A 90 -9.08 -11.35 5.04
C LYS A 90 -8.37 -11.28 6.37
N SER A 91 -8.92 -10.46 7.28
CA SER A 91 -8.56 -10.41 8.69
C SER A 91 -9.81 -10.25 9.55
N LYS A 92 -9.84 -10.89 10.73
CA LYS A 92 -10.91 -10.72 11.72
C LYS A 92 -10.64 -9.56 12.68
N ASP A 93 -9.35 -9.27 12.89
CA ASP A 93 -8.88 -8.31 13.88
C ASP A 93 -7.87 -7.35 13.23
N LYS A 94 -7.02 -6.78 14.08
CA LYS A 94 -5.93 -5.92 13.64
C LYS A 94 -4.98 -6.64 12.68
N VAL A 95 -4.81 -6.08 11.51
CA VAL A 95 -3.86 -6.53 10.50
C VAL A 95 -2.93 -5.39 10.09
N PRO A 96 -1.62 -5.61 9.95
CA PRO A 96 -0.74 -4.66 9.26
C PRO A 96 -1.07 -4.65 7.77
N THR A 97 -0.82 -3.55 7.09
CA THR A 97 -0.89 -3.54 5.62
C THR A 97 -0.04 -4.66 5.05
N SER A 98 -0.64 -5.53 4.27
CA SER A 98 -0.01 -6.68 3.66
C SER A 98 -0.35 -6.77 2.19
N PHE A 99 0.56 -7.36 1.43
CA PHE A 99 0.38 -7.57 0.00
C PHE A 99 0.52 -9.04 -0.35
N LEU A 100 -0.19 -9.43 -1.40
CA LEU A 100 0.05 -10.67 -2.13
C LEU A 100 0.74 -10.28 -3.45
N TYR A 101 1.95 -10.77 -3.66
CA TYR A 101 2.81 -10.41 -4.78
C TYR A 101 2.84 -11.48 -5.85
N THR A 102 2.96 -11.08 -7.12
CA THR A 102 3.37 -11.98 -8.17
C THR A 102 4.81 -12.45 -7.95
N LYS A 103 5.13 -13.72 -8.27
CA LYS A 103 6.52 -14.22 -8.27
C LYS A 103 7.32 -13.66 -9.45
N ASP A 104 6.65 -13.41 -10.57
CA ASP A 104 7.24 -12.72 -11.72
C ASP A 104 7.31 -11.20 -11.46
N THR A 105 8.19 -10.52 -12.18
CA THR A 105 8.42 -9.07 -12.07
C THR A 105 8.09 -8.35 -13.37
N TYR A 106 7.65 -7.10 -13.25
CA TYR A 106 7.13 -6.29 -14.35
C TYR A 106 7.65 -4.85 -14.26
N SER A 107 7.82 -4.19 -15.38
CA SER A 107 8.14 -2.76 -15.47
C SER A 107 7.11 -2.00 -16.26
N ASP A 108 6.91 -2.43 -17.51
CA ASP A 108 5.97 -1.87 -18.46
C ASP A 108 4.86 -2.90 -18.70
N PHE A 109 3.66 -2.59 -18.26
CA PHE A 109 2.56 -3.55 -18.30
C PHE A 109 1.20 -2.87 -18.37
N ARG A 110 0.22 -3.62 -18.87
CA ARG A 110 -1.19 -3.39 -18.64
C ARG A 110 -1.70 -4.47 -17.69
N LEU A 111 -2.30 -4.08 -16.60
CA LEU A 111 -2.97 -4.98 -15.67
C LEU A 111 -4.47 -4.72 -15.72
N THR A 112 -5.25 -5.78 -15.89
CA THR A 112 -6.70 -5.73 -15.68
C THR A 112 -7.06 -6.68 -14.54
N LEU A 113 -7.99 -6.26 -13.70
CA LEU A 113 -8.53 -7.10 -12.62
C LEU A 113 -9.92 -6.62 -12.21
N SER A 114 -10.61 -7.46 -11.47
CA SER A 114 -11.80 -7.09 -10.70
C SER A 114 -11.48 -7.13 -9.22
N SER A 115 -11.87 -6.10 -8.45
CA SER A 115 -11.72 -6.05 -6.99
C SER A 115 -13.02 -5.70 -6.31
N GLN A 116 -13.21 -6.23 -5.09
CA GLN A 116 -14.36 -5.93 -4.24
C GLN A 116 -13.91 -5.82 -2.79
N MET A 117 -14.28 -4.76 -2.10
CA MET A 117 -14.15 -4.66 -0.66
C MET A 117 -15.45 -5.14 -0.02
N VAL A 118 -15.43 -6.37 0.53
CA VAL A 118 -16.64 -7.01 1.07
C VAL A 118 -16.96 -6.47 2.46
N GLU A 119 -15.93 -6.35 3.29
CA GLU A 119 -16.04 -5.96 4.69
C GLU A 119 -14.94 -4.95 5.03
N SER A 120 -14.98 -3.78 4.39
CA SER A 120 -14.03 -2.70 4.66
C SER A 120 -14.55 -1.37 4.13
N GLU A 121 -14.48 -0.34 4.98
CA GLU A 121 -14.72 1.06 4.59
C GLU A 121 -13.42 1.76 4.12
N ASN A 122 -12.30 1.03 4.10
CA ASN A 122 -11.02 1.56 3.64
C ASN A 122 -10.89 1.47 2.11
N HIS A 123 -9.67 1.36 1.65
CA HIS A 123 -9.32 1.16 0.25
C HIS A 123 -8.61 -0.18 0.05
N ALA A 124 -8.57 -0.62 -1.17
CA ALA A 124 -7.65 -1.61 -1.68
C ALA A 124 -6.73 -0.97 -2.72
N GLY A 125 -5.77 -1.71 -3.25
CA GLY A 125 -4.88 -1.15 -4.24
C GLY A 125 -3.96 -2.15 -4.89
N VAL A 126 -3.23 -1.65 -5.90
CA VAL A 126 -2.19 -2.37 -6.61
C VAL A 126 -0.88 -1.60 -6.47
N CYS A 127 0.13 -2.22 -5.88
CA CYS A 127 1.49 -1.66 -5.88
C CYS A 127 2.25 -2.08 -7.14
N LEU A 128 3.07 -1.16 -7.63
CA LEU A 128 3.91 -1.32 -8.81
C LEU A 128 5.27 -0.66 -8.58
N TRP A 129 6.29 -1.09 -9.33
CA TRP A 129 7.66 -0.54 -9.30
C TRP A 129 8.31 -0.49 -7.92
N GLY A 130 7.73 -1.11 -6.93
CA GLY A 130 8.18 -1.09 -5.54
C GLY A 130 9.01 -2.28 -5.16
N GLU A 131 9.87 -2.11 -4.17
CA GLU A 131 10.61 -3.21 -3.55
C GLU A 131 9.71 -3.91 -2.51
N VAL A 132 9.74 -5.25 -2.49
CA VAL A 132 9.15 -6.02 -1.40
C VAL A 132 10.09 -5.93 -0.19
N VAL A 133 9.57 -5.50 0.95
CA VAL A 133 10.37 -5.32 2.16
C VAL A 133 9.68 -5.96 3.36
N ALA A 134 10.47 -6.32 4.37
CA ALA A 134 9.95 -6.74 5.66
C ALA A 134 9.79 -5.52 6.58
N GLN A 135 8.66 -5.45 7.30
CA GLN A 135 8.42 -4.47 8.34
C GLN A 135 8.00 -5.18 9.62
N GLY A 136 8.89 -5.29 10.59
CA GLY A 136 8.67 -6.11 11.77
C GLY A 136 8.45 -7.57 11.42
N ALA A 137 7.35 -8.14 11.87
CA ALA A 137 6.95 -9.52 11.55
C ALA A 137 6.34 -9.68 10.13
N ASN A 138 5.95 -8.58 9.49
CA ASN A 138 5.38 -8.60 8.15
C ASN A 138 6.48 -8.56 7.08
N LYS A 139 6.59 -9.65 6.30
CA LYS A 139 7.55 -9.79 5.20
C LYS A 139 6.99 -9.33 3.85
N TRP A 140 5.73 -8.95 3.79
CA TRP A 140 4.99 -8.64 2.58
C TRP A 140 4.45 -7.21 2.60
N THR A 141 5.34 -6.23 2.78
CA THR A 141 5.05 -4.80 2.57
C THR A 141 5.88 -4.26 1.42
N THR A 142 5.63 -3.03 1.01
CA THR A 142 6.27 -2.44 -0.18
C THR A 142 6.95 -1.12 0.13
N ARG A 143 7.90 -0.74 -0.73
CA ARG A 143 8.43 0.62 -0.87
C ARG A 143 8.26 1.04 -2.32
N GLY A 144 7.12 1.63 -2.63
CA GLY A 144 6.78 2.06 -3.98
C GLY A 144 5.38 2.69 -4.05
N PRO A 145 4.96 3.08 -5.24
CA PRO A 145 3.63 3.65 -5.46
C PRO A 145 2.53 2.60 -5.43
N LEU A 146 1.38 2.99 -4.91
CA LEU A 146 0.15 2.23 -4.84
C LEU A 146 -0.95 2.97 -5.60
N VAL A 147 -1.53 2.35 -6.60
CA VAL A 147 -2.80 2.77 -7.22
C VAL A 147 -3.94 2.29 -6.35
N MET A 148 -4.78 3.20 -5.88
CA MET A 148 -5.84 2.92 -4.91
C MET A 148 -7.22 2.93 -5.59
N PHE A 149 -8.14 2.16 -5.04
CA PHE A 149 -9.56 2.14 -5.37
C PHE A 149 -10.38 1.78 -4.11
N PRO A 150 -11.65 2.22 -3.97
CA PRO A 150 -12.52 2.75 -5.01
C PRO A 150 -12.22 4.19 -5.44
N LYS A 151 -11.59 5.00 -4.60
CA LYS A 151 -11.14 6.32 -5.01
C LYS A 151 -9.91 6.22 -5.88
N PRO A 152 -9.83 6.95 -6.99
CA PRO A 152 -8.67 6.96 -7.87
C PRO A 152 -7.57 7.85 -7.29
N GLU A 153 -6.92 7.39 -6.25
CA GLU A 153 -5.82 8.06 -5.56
C GLU A 153 -4.54 7.23 -5.69
N MET A 154 -3.40 7.83 -5.41
CA MET A 154 -2.13 7.10 -5.30
C MET A 154 -1.44 7.43 -3.99
N TRP A 155 -0.89 6.39 -3.36
CA TRP A 155 -0.07 6.50 -2.16
C TRP A 155 1.37 6.10 -2.46
N ASP A 156 2.31 6.79 -1.84
CA ASP A 156 3.73 6.45 -1.94
C ASP A 156 4.27 5.89 -0.63
N TYR A 157 4.57 4.61 -0.62
CA TYR A 157 5.17 3.94 0.55
C TYR A 157 6.62 4.33 0.82
N ILE A 158 7.29 5.06 -0.08
CA ILE A 158 8.64 5.58 0.17
C ILE A 158 8.56 6.85 1.02
N THR A 159 7.69 7.76 0.65
CA THR A 159 7.57 9.08 1.31
C THR A 159 6.49 9.13 2.38
N GLY A 160 5.59 8.15 2.40
CA GLY A 160 4.44 8.13 3.31
C GLY A 160 3.44 9.26 3.02
N ASN A 161 3.25 9.62 1.75
CA ASN A 161 2.34 10.68 1.33
C ASN A 161 1.49 10.26 0.13
N PHE A 162 0.35 10.94 -0.05
CA PHE A 162 -0.37 10.87 -1.30
C PHE A 162 0.46 11.48 -2.43
N LEU A 163 0.49 10.79 -3.57
CA LEU A 163 1.04 11.32 -4.81
C LEU A 163 0.03 12.26 -5.45
N ARG A 164 0.52 13.34 -6.05
CA ARG A 164 -0.32 14.24 -6.82
C ARG A 164 -0.61 13.60 -8.18
N VAL A 165 -1.87 13.32 -8.43
CA VAL A 165 -2.35 12.76 -9.71
C VAL A 165 -3.15 13.80 -10.48
N TYR A 166 -3.21 13.67 -11.79
CA TYR A 166 -4.15 14.40 -12.64
C TYR A 166 -5.43 13.57 -12.79
N TYR A 167 -6.56 14.10 -12.37
CA TYR A 167 -7.85 13.45 -12.56
C TYR A 167 -8.41 13.76 -13.94
N THR A 168 -8.79 12.71 -14.66
CA THR A 168 -9.39 12.83 -16.01
C THR A 168 -10.92 12.97 -15.95
N THR A 169 -11.51 12.67 -14.80
CA THR A 169 -12.94 12.86 -14.53
C THR A 169 -13.17 13.24 -13.07
N THR A 170 -14.27 13.93 -12.80
CA THR A 170 -14.79 14.19 -11.45
C THR A 170 -15.97 13.28 -11.09
N GLU A 171 -16.38 12.41 -12.00
CA GLU A 171 -17.50 11.49 -11.79
C GLU A 171 -17.13 10.40 -10.80
N LYS A 172 -18.09 10.04 -9.94
CA LYS A 172 -17.98 8.87 -9.08
C LYS A 172 -18.37 7.63 -9.90
N VAL A 173 -17.37 6.86 -10.33
CA VAL A 173 -17.55 5.69 -11.20
C VAL A 173 -17.55 4.35 -10.47
N THR A 174 -17.37 4.37 -9.14
CA THR A 174 -17.23 3.18 -8.30
C THR A 174 -18.05 3.28 -7.04
N SER A 175 -18.41 2.13 -6.46
CA SER A 175 -19.07 2.00 -5.15
C SER A 175 -18.22 1.15 -4.22
N GLN A 176 -18.32 1.38 -2.88
CA GLN A 176 -17.44 0.80 -1.89
C GLN A 176 -17.46 -0.74 -1.89
N HIS A 177 -18.63 -1.34 -1.88
CA HIS A 177 -18.77 -2.80 -1.69
C HIS A 177 -19.08 -3.56 -2.97
N GLU A 178 -19.10 -2.87 -4.12
CA GLU A 178 -19.36 -3.51 -5.40
C GLU A 178 -18.06 -3.95 -6.09
N TRP A 179 -18.19 -4.87 -7.04
CA TRP A 179 -17.10 -5.23 -7.91
C TRP A 179 -16.68 -4.05 -8.80
N ILE A 180 -15.41 -3.69 -8.71
CA ILE A 180 -14.79 -2.64 -9.52
C ILE A 180 -13.89 -3.31 -10.55
N LYS A 181 -14.15 -3.05 -11.84
CA LYS A 181 -13.21 -3.41 -12.91
C LYS A 181 -12.12 -2.35 -12.98
N VAL A 182 -10.89 -2.77 -12.85
CA VAL A 182 -9.71 -1.91 -12.82
C VAL A 182 -8.82 -2.23 -14.02
N GLU A 183 -8.38 -1.21 -14.73
CA GLU A 183 -7.26 -1.26 -15.66
C GLU A 183 -6.19 -0.30 -15.19
N ILE A 184 -4.94 -0.77 -15.14
CA ILE A 184 -3.75 0.02 -14.87
C ILE A 184 -2.80 -0.17 -16.04
N LEU A 185 -2.46 0.91 -16.73
CA LEU A 185 -1.46 0.93 -17.80
C LEU A 185 -0.24 1.69 -17.32
N ALA A 186 0.84 0.96 -17.06
CA ALA A 186 2.14 1.47 -16.64
C ALA A 186 3.13 1.32 -17.78
N GLN A 187 3.59 2.42 -18.37
CA GLN A 187 4.52 2.45 -19.49
C GLN A 187 5.54 3.58 -19.31
N GLY A 188 6.83 3.25 -19.39
CA GLY A 188 7.90 4.22 -19.09
C GLY A 188 7.75 4.76 -17.68
N ASN A 189 7.51 6.05 -17.52
CA ASN A 189 7.22 6.68 -16.23
C ASN A 189 5.75 7.06 -16.04
N ARG A 190 4.86 6.62 -16.92
CA ARG A 190 3.46 7.02 -16.96
C ARG A 190 2.56 5.90 -16.44
N VAL A 191 1.65 6.24 -15.54
CA VAL A 191 0.60 5.35 -15.04
C VAL A 191 -0.74 5.98 -15.32
N ARG A 192 -1.61 5.26 -16.03
CA ARG A 192 -3.01 5.63 -16.25
C ARG A 192 -3.92 4.55 -15.72
N SER A 193 -5.07 4.94 -15.22
CA SER A 193 -6.04 4.00 -14.67
C SER A 193 -7.44 4.27 -15.18
N ALA A 194 -8.15 3.18 -15.47
CA ALA A 194 -9.59 3.21 -15.72
C ALA A 194 -10.31 2.33 -14.70
N PHE A 195 -11.43 2.83 -14.19
CA PHE A 195 -12.35 2.09 -13.31
C PHE A 195 -13.71 1.98 -13.97
N ASN A 196 -14.26 0.77 -14.00
CA ASN A 196 -15.55 0.47 -14.61
C ASN A 196 -15.72 1.01 -16.05
N GLY A 197 -14.61 1.08 -16.79
CA GLY A 197 -14.59 1.55 -18.16
C GLY A 197 -14.54 3.08 -18.34
N VAL A 198 -14.18 3.82 -17.29
CA VAL A 198 -13.95 5.27 -17.34
C VAL A 198 -12.52 5.55 -16.94
N GLU A 199 -11.76 6.28 -17.75
CA GLU A 199 -10.44 6.77 -17.35
C GLU A 199 -10.60 7.75 -16.20
N VAL A 200 -9.85 7.52 -15.11
CA VAL A 200 -10.02 8.26 -13.85
C VAL A 200 -8.83 9.11 -13.50
N MET A 201 -7.62 8.68 -13.85
CA MET A 201 -6.40 9.44 -13.52
C MET A 201 -5.21 9.10 -14.41
N GLU A 202 -4.29 10.06 -14.49
CA GLU A 202 -2.92 9.91 -14.96
C GLU A 202 -1.94 10.42 -13.92
N TRP A 203 -0.84 9.68 -13.78
CA TRP A 203 0.31 10.07 -12.98
C TRP A 203 1.60 9.80 -13.73
N ARG A 204 2.64 10.63 -13.49
CA ARG A 204 3.99 10.42 -14.03
C ARG A 204 5.01 10.46 -12.90
N GLU A 205 5.86 9.44 -12.85
CA GLU A 205 7.02 9.44 -11.96
C GLU A 205 8.06 10.42 -12.51
N ALA A 206 8.42 11.42 -11.69
CA ALA A 206 9.39 12.44 -12.09
C ALA A 206 10.85 11.96 -11.97
N ASP A 207 11.10 10.99 -11.06
CA ASP A 207 12.43 10.38 -10.90
C ASP A 207 12.49 9.00 -11.60
N PRO A 208 13.18 8.89 -12.74
CA PRO A 208 13.26 7.63 -13.48
C PRO A 208 13.95 6.49 -12.71
N ASN A 209 14.73 6.80 -11.66
CA ASN A 209 15.36 5.79 -10.82
C ASN A 209 14.35 5.05 -9.92
N ARG A 210 13.14 5.57 -9.79
CA ARG A 210 12.05 4.95 -9.05
C ARG A 210 11.22 3.98 -9.88
N ILE A 211 11.44 3.92 -11.20
CA ILE A 211 10.76 3.00 -12.12
C ILE A 211 11.48 1.66 -12.11
N LYS A 212 11.09 0.78 -11.22
CA LYS A 212 11.76 -0.53 -11.02
C LYS A 212 11.11 -1.64 -11.85
N VAL A 213 11.88 -2.68 -12.09
CA VAL A 213 11.35 -4.00 -12.46
C VAL A 213 11.02 -4.71 -11.14
N ALA A 214 9.75 -4.89 -10.86
CA ALA A 214 9.30 -5.33 -9.54
C ALA A 214 8.04 -6.19 -9.62
N PRO A 215 7.73 -7.01 -8.59
CA PRO A 215 6.45 -7.69 -8.51
C PRO A 215 5.28 -6.73 -8.53
N ILE A 216 4.15 -7.18 -9.04
CA ILE A 216 2.85 -6.53 -8.83
C ILE A 216 2.26 -7.08 -7.54
N GLY A 217 1.78 -6.23 -6.65
CA GLY A 217 1.15 -6.65 -5.40
C GLY A 217 -0.28 -6.15 -5.28
N VAL A 218 -1.19 -7.02 -4.85
CA VAL A 218 -2.55 -6.63 -4.45
C VAL A 218 -2.62 -6.47 -2.94
N GLN A 219 -3.34 -5.46 -2.47
CA GLN A 219 -3.30 -5.00 -1.08
C GLN A 219 -4.42 -5.57 -0.23
N LEU A 220 -4.08 -5.99 0.99
CA LEU A 220 -4.97 -5.99 2.16
C LEU A 220 -4.55 -4.81 3.05
N HIS A 221 -5.42 -3.80 3.17
CA HIS A 221 -5.12 -2.58 3.91
C HIS A 221 -4.96 -2.87 5.41
N GLY A 222 -4.02 -2.21 6.09
CA GLY A 222 -3.84 -2.32 7.53
C GLY A 222 -4.95 -1.60 8.30
N PHE A 223 -5.60 -2.30 9.23
CA PHE A 223 -6.71 -1.76 10.01
C PHE A 223 -6.85 -2.42 11.39
N ASN A 224 -7.63 -1.81 12.28
CA ASN A 224 -7.94 -2.30 13.62
C ASN A 224 -9.36 -2.93 13.70
N GLY A 225 -9.73 -3.73 12.72
CA GLY A 225 -11.03 -4.36 12.65
C GLY A 225 -11.10 -5.39 11.54
N PRO A 226 -12.24 -6.06 11.37
CA PRO A 226 -12.41 -7.04 10.32
C PRO A 226 -12.28 -6.37 8.95
N GLN A 227 -11.65 -7.08 8.02
CA GLN A 227 -11.53 -6.67 6.62
C GLN A 227 -11.62 -7.88 5.71
N GLU A 228 -12.26 -7.69 4.57
CA GLU A 228 -12.23 -8.64 3.47
C GLU A 228 -12.17 -7.89 2.15
N VAL A 229 -11.14 -8.18 1.37
CA VAL A 229 -10.99 -7.73 -0.02
C VAL A 229 -10.87 -8.94 -0.93
N ARG A 230 -11.46 -8.87 -2.11
CA ARG A 230 -11.44 -9.93 -3.12
C ARG A 230 -10.87 -9.42 -4.42
N TYR A 231 -10.14 -10.31 -5.13
CA TYR A 231 -9.55 -10.03 -6.44
C TYR A 231 -9.78 -11.21 -7.37
N LYS A 232 -10.17 -10.93 -8.62
CA LYS A 232 -10.33 -11.95 -9.67
C LYS A 232 -10.09 -11.36 -11.06
N ASP A 233 -10.17 -12.20 -12.09
CA ASP A 233 -10.02 -11.81 -13.49
C ASP A 233 -8.68 -11.09 -13.74
N ILE A 234 -7.60 -11.55 -13.08
CA ILE A 234 -6.32 -10.87 -13.07
C ILE A 234 -5.52 -11.27 -14.30
N VAL A 235 -5.31 -10.32 -15.21
CA VAL A 235 -4.57 -10.51 -16.46
C VAL A 235 -3.53 -9.41 -16.60
N VAL A 236 -2.33 -9.79 -16.97
CA VAL A 236 -1.24 -8.87 -17.32
C VAL A 236 -0.85 -9.01 -18.78
N GLU A 237 -0.65 -7.88 -19.45
CA GLU A 237 0.06 -7.79 -20.73
C GLU A 237 1.39 -7.09 -20.47
N THR A 238 2.50 -7.77 -20.68
CA THR A 238 3.85 -7.20 -20.60
C THR A 238 4.16 -6.41 -21.86
N PHE A 239 4.91 -5.32 -21.73
CA PHE A 239 5.32 -4.45 -22.84
C PHE A 239 4.20 -4.16 -23.84
N PRO A 240 3.06 -3.59 -23.38
CA PRO A 240 1.92 -3.29 -24.25
C PRO A 240 2.35 -2.40 -25.41
N LYS A 241 1.95 -2.77 -26.63
CA LYS A 241 2.27 -1.98 -27.83
C LYS A 241 1.40 -0.74 -27.95
N GLU A 242 0.18 -0.82 -27.41
CA GLU A 242 -0.79 0.27 -27.49
C GLU A 242 -0.67 1.19 -26.27
N ASP A 243 -0.51 2.47 -26.54
CA ASP A 243 -0.53 3.54 -25.55
C ASP A 243 -1.96 4.06 -25.36
N ARG A 244 -2.87 3.18 -24.99
CA ARG A 244 -4.26 3.52 -24.63
C ARG A 244 -4.86 2.50 -23.67
N LEU A 245 -5.80 2.97 -22.86
CA LEU A 245 -6.64 2.09 -22.06
C LEU A 245 -7.64 1.36 -22.98
N ILE A 246 -7.82 0.07 -22.78
CA ILE A 246 -8.62 -0.81 -23.66
C ILE A 246 -9.98 -1.17 -23.07
N THR A 247 -10.20 -0.94 -21.78
CA THR A 247 -11.47 -1.26 -21.10
C THR A 247 -12.47 -0.12 -21.14
N LEU A 248 -12.14 1.01 -21.77
CA LEU A 248 -13.02 2.17 -21.84
C LEU A 248 -14.35 1.86 -22.52
N LYS A 249 -15.44 2.29 -21.90
CA LYS A 249 -16.78 2.26 -22.53
C LYS A 249 -16.78 3.22 -23.72
N ARG A 250 -17.34 2.76 -24.81
CA ARG A 250 -17.56 3.56 -26.02
C ARG A 250 -18.82 4.39 -25.89
#